data_2f3e0615ed3bdab2a3c4c064482c9cda
#
_entry.id   2f3e0615ed3bdab2a3c4c064482c9cda
#
_cell.length_a   1.000
_cell.length_b   1.000
_cell.length_c   1.000
_cell.angle_alpha   90.00
_cell.angle_beta   90.00
_cell.angle_gamma   90.00
#
_symmetry.space_group_name_H-M   'P 1'
#
loop_
_entity.id
_entity.type
_entity.pdbx_description
1 polymer ?
#
loop_
_entity_poly.entity_id
_entity_poly.type
_entity_poly.pdbx_seq_one_letter_code
_entity_poly.pdbx_strand_id
1 'polypeptide(L)'
;MLNLKFIQENPELVIEKLKKKNFNASEIVGQITGLSAKKNEIQASADQCKAEMNKISKEVGLLMREGKTNEAEAAKKRTAELKDTIKQLDEDFAQIDKEVFNLQVLLPNLPSDLVPEGRTPEDNVVVRSFGEIPVLPENSTPHWDLAKKYDIIDFELGVKITGAGFPVYKGKGARIQRALISFFLDQARESGYLEIQPPLMVNEDSGFGTGQLPDKEGQMYHATADNLYLIPTAEVPVTNIYRDVIVEAKDLPIKNTAYSACFRREAGSYGKDVRGLNRLHQFDKVEIVQIAHPDNSYELLDQMVAHVESLVNKLELPYRILRLCGGDMSFTSALTYDFEVFSAAQEKWLEVSSVSNFESFQANRLKLRYRDEAAKKPVIAHTLNGSALALPRILAALLENNQTPEGIRIPKVLVPYCGFEMID
;
A
#
# COMPACT_ATOMS: atom_id res chain seq x y z
N MET A 1 10.10 -0.49 2.70
CA MET A 1 11.37 0.08 2.19
C MET A 1 12.36 -1.01 1.85
N LEU A 2 13.29 -0.74 0.95
CA LEU A 2 14.33 -1.70 0.62
C LEU A 2 15.22 -1.97 1.84
N ASN A 3 15.74 -3.18 1.96
CA ASN A 3 16.66 -3.53 3.04
C ASN A 3 18.01 -2.82 2.85
N LEU A 4 18.54 -2.17 3.89
CA LEU A 4 19.79 -1.41 3.81
C LEU A 4 20.97 -2.28 3.39
N LYS A 5 21.09 -3.47 3.99
CA LYS A 5 22.14 -4.42 3.66
C LYS A 5 22.09 -4.83 2.18
N PHE A 6 20.88 -5.06 1.65
CA PHE A 6 20.70 -5.39 0.23
C PHE A 6 21.16 -4.25 -0.68
N ILE A 7 20.86 -2.99 -0.34
CA ILE A 7 21.31 -1.81 -1.10
C ILE A 7 22.85 -1.73 -1.11
N GLN A 8 23.47 -1.96 0.05
CA GLN A 8 24.93 -1.91 0.20
C GLN A 8 25.65 -3.03 -0.58
N GLU A 9 25.07 -4.23 -0.57
CA GLU A 9 25.66 -5.40 -1.25
C GLU A 9 25.40 -5.39 -2.77
N ASN A 10 24.35 -4.71 -3.23
CA ASN A 10 23.90 -4.74 -4.62
C ASN A 10 23.55 -3.35 -5.18
N PRO A 11 24.41 -2.31 -5.03
CA PRO A 11 24.07 -0.95 -5.41
C PRO A 11 23.75 -0.80 -6.90
N GLU A 12 24.51 -1.42 -7.77
CA GLU A 12 24.33 -1.37 -9.23
C GLU A 12 23.02 -2.04 -9.65
N LEU A 13 22.66 -3.18 -9.05
CA LEU A 13 21.41 -3.89 -9.31
C LEU A 13 20.20 -3.02 -8.91
N VAL A 14 20.27 -2.34 -7.75
CA VAL A 14 19.22 -1.44 -7.29
C VAL A 14 19.02 -0.29 -8.27
N ILE A 15 20.10 0.35 -8.71
CA ILE A 15 20.06 1.43 -9.69
C ILE A 15 19.46 0.94 -11.01
N GLU A 16 19.89 -0.21 -11.50
CA GLU A 16 19.42 -0.77 -12.76
C GLU A 16 17.93 -1.14 -12.72
N LYS A 17 17.50 -1.85 -11.70
CA LYS A 17 16.08 -2.22 -11.54
C LYS A 17 15.18 -1.00 -11.41
N LEU A 18 15.60 0.06 -10.71
CA LEU A 18 14.80 1.26 -10.53
C LEU A 18 14.66 2.12 -11.80
N LYS A 19 15.54 1.97 -12.79
CA LYS A 19 15.34 2.57 -14.11
C LYS A 19 14.04 2.10 -14.76
N LYS A 20 13.64 0.85 -14.54
CA LYS A 20 12.36 0.30 -15.03
C LYS A 20 11.14 1.09 -14.51
N LYS A 21 11.24 1.65 -13.27
CA LYS A 21 10.25 2.59 -12.72
C LYS A 21 10.48 4.05 -13.11
N ASN A 22 11.33 4.31 -14.10
CA ASN A 22 11.75 5.65 -14.51
C ASN A 22 12.35 6.48 -13.36
N PHE A 23 12.92 5.81 -12.35
CA PHE A 23 13.50 6.43 -11.17
C PHE A 23 15.02 6.40 -11.23
N ASN A 24 15.65 7.60 -11.20
CA ASN A 24 17.10 7.72 -11.14
C ASN A 24 17.57 7.58 -9.68
N ALA A 25 18.03 6.39 -9.32
CA ALA A 25 18.49 6.08 -7.97
C ALA A 25 19.98 6.35 -7.74
N SER A 26 20.77 6.69 -8.77
CA SER A 26 22.25 6.70 -8.70
C SER A 26 22.78 7.61 -7.59
N GLU A 27 22.24 8.81 -7.45
CA GLU A 27 22.70 9.74 -6.42
C GLU A 27 22.33 9.26 -5.01
N ILE A 28 21.08 8.84 -4.81
CA ILE A 28 20.58 8.39 -3.49
C ILE A 28 21.34 7.12 -3.04
N VAL A 29 21.51 6.16 -3.93
CA VAL A 29 22.25 4.92 -3.63
C VAL A 29 23.72 5.23 -3.33
N GLY A 30 24.35 6.13 -4.07
CA GLY A 30 25.71 6.58 -3.81
C GLY A 30 25.86 7.23 -2.44
N GLN A 31 24.94 8.12 -2.07
CA GLN A 31 24.90 8.75 -0.74
C GLN A 31 24.69 7.73 0.38
N ILE A 32 23.74 6.79 0.22
CA ILE A 32 23.49 5.71 1.19
C ILE A 32 24.77 4.88 1.39
N THR A 33 25.43 4.49 0.31
CA THR A 33 26.66 3.67 0.38
C THR A 33 27.78 4.41 1.09
N GLY A 34 28.01 5.69 0.75
CA GLY A 34 29.06 6.52 1.37
C GLY A 34 28.80 6.79 2.86
N LEU A 35 27.58 7.15 3.23
CA LEU A 35 27.17 7.36 4.62
C LEU A 35 27.25 6.07 5.44
N SER A 36 26.90 4.94 4.83
CA SER A 36 26.99 3.63 5.50
C SER A 36 28.44 3.23 5.77
N ALA A 37 29.38 3.50 4.85
CA ALA A 37 30.80 3.28 5.09
C ALA A 37 31.29 4.14 6.28
N LYS A 38 30.97 5.44 6.29
CA LYS A 38 31.30 6.35 7.39
C LYS A 38 30.69 5.90 8.73
N LYS A 39 29.43 5.43 8.72
CA LYS A 39 28.76 4.86 9.90
C LYS A 39 29.53 3.69 10.48
N ASN A 40 30.03 2.77 9.63
CA ASN A 40 30.83 1.61 10.04
C ASN A 40 32.18 2.05 10.65
N GLU A 41 32.84 3.07 10.10
CA GLU A 41 34.07 3.63 10.65
C GLU A 41 33.86 4.25 12.05
N ILE A 42 32.78 4.99 12.23
CA ILE A 42 32.40 5.58 13.52
C ILE A 42 32.10 4.48 14.54
N GLN A 43 31.36 3.44 14.15
CA GLN A 43 31.07 2.31 15.04
C GLN A 43 32.36 1.60 15.48
N ALA A 44 33.26 1.32 14.53
CA ALA A 44 34.55 0.69 14.85
C ALA A 44 35.38 1.56 15.81
N SER A 45 35.42 2.88 15.60
CA SER A 45 36.11 3.83 16.48
C SER A 45 35.50 3.86 17.87
N ALA A 46 34.17 3.88 17.97
CA ALA A 46 33.46 3.85 19.25
C ALA A 46 33.72 2.54 20.02
N ASP A 47 33.71 1.40 19.32
CA ASP A 47 33.99 0.08 19.92
C ASP A 47 35.43 0.00 20.42
N GLN A 48 36.41 0.56 19.67
CA GLN A 48 37.80 0.65 20.10
C GLN A 48 37.95 1.53 21.35
N CYS A 49 37.32 2.71 21.38
CA CYS A 49 37.33 3.59 22.57
C CYS A 49 36.66 2.91 23.78
N LYS A 50 35.53 2.20 23.59
CA LYS A 50 34.87 1.43 24.65
C LYS A 50 35.76 0.31 25.20
N ALA A 51 36.50 -0.39 24.34
CA ALA A 51 37.47 -1.45 24.74
C ALA A 51 38.62 -0.85 25.53
N GLU A 52 39.24 0.27 25.06
CA GLU A 52 40.31 0.98 25.75
C GLU A 52 39.85 1.48 27.12
N MET A 53 38.67 2.11 27.19
CA MET A 53 38.06 2.63 28.45
C MET A 53 37.88 1.47 29.45
N ASN A 54 37.38 0.32 29.03
CA ASN A 54 37.19 -0.85 29.89
C ASN A 54 38.53 -1.38 30.44
N LYS A 55 39.59 -1.36 29.63
CA LYS A 55 40.95 -1.77 30.04
C LYS A 55 41.49 -0.83 31.08
N ILE A 56 41.50 0.48 30.81
CA ILE A 56 42.01 1.52 31.73
C ILE A 56 41.22 1.51 33.04
N SER A 57 39.91 1.34 33.00
CA SER A 57 39.06 1.28 34.21
C SER A 57 39.45 0.15 35.16
N LYS A 58 39.93 -1.00 34.62
CA LYS A 58 40.48 -2.11 35.42
C LYS A 58 41.86 -1.74 36.00
N GLU A 59 42.70 -1.09 35.21
CA GLU A 59 44.05 -0.65 35.63
C GLU A 59 43.98 0.38 36.77
N VAL A 60 43.01 1.33 36.74
CA VAL A 60 42.80 2.29 37.83
C VAL A 60 42.63 1.58 39.18
N GLY A 61 41.83 0.50 39.22
CA GLY A 61 41.63 -0.26 40.45
C GLY A 61 42.93 -0.93 40.98
N LEU A 62 43.83 -1.38 40.11
CA LEU A 62 45.11 -1.98 40.46
C LEU A 62 46.09 -0.87 40.97
N LEU A 63 46.21 0.23 40.22
CA LEU A 63 47.11 1.35 40.56
C LEU A 63 46.75 1.96 41.91
N MET A 64 45.47 2.08 42.23
CA MET A 64 44.99 2.55 43.54
C MET A 64 45.38 1.59 44.67
N ARG A 65 45.32 0.30 44.47
CA ARG A 65 45.75 -0.73 45.45
C ARG A 65 47.27 -0.73 45.68
N GLU A 66 48.05 -0.41 44.63
CA GLU A 66 49.51 -0.32 44.68
C GLU A 66 50.03 1.01 45.23
N GLY A 67 49.14 1.95 45.55
CA GLY A 67 49.51 3.27 46.06
C GLY A 67 50.06 4.25 44.98
N LYS A 68 49.93 3.92 43.69
CA LYS A 68 50.39 4.74 42.57
C LYS A 68 49.37 5.82 42.19
N THR A 69 49.20 6.79 43.11
CA THR A 69 48.15 7.78 43.04
C THR A 69 48.19 8.65 41.74
N ASN A 70 49.40 9.09 41.37
CA ASN A 70 49.55 9.95 40.17
C ASN A 70 49.22 9.19 38.86
N GLU A 71 49.59 7.94 38.75
CA GLU A 71 49.26 7.12 37.60
C GLU A 71 47.75 6.79 37.54
N ALA A 72 47.15 6.55 38.70
CA ALA A 72 45.70 6.35 38.80
C ALA A 72 44.90 7.60 38.41
N GLU A 73 45.36 8.80 38.75
CA GLU A 73 44.74 10.06 38.33
C GLU A 73 44.86 10.30 36.81
N ALA A 74 46.01 10.04 36.23
CA ALA A 74 46.21 10.10 34.79
C ALA A 74 45.29 9.14 34.05
N ALA A 75 45.15 7.91 34.56
CA ALA A 75 44.24 6.90 34.00
C ALA A 75 42.75 7.30 34.11
N LYS A 76 42.36 7.94 35.25
CA LYS A 76 41.02 8.49 35.42
C LYS A 76 40.75 9.63 34.43
N LYS A 77 41.71 10.53 34.22
CA LYS A 77 41.58 11.60 33.22
C LYS A 77 41.42 11.03 31.82
N ARG A 78 42.23 10.05 31.46
CA ARG A 78 42.08 9.36 30.16
C ARG A 78 40.73 8.67 29.99
N THR A 79 40.20 8.07 31.06
CA THR A 79 38.85 7.48 31.04
C THR A 79 37.77 8.53 30.81
N ALA A 80 37.91 9.75 31.39
CA ALA A 80 36.98 10.85 31.17
C ALA A 80 37.02 11.33 29.69
N GLU A 81 38.23 11.53 29.14
CA GLU A 81 38.44 11.89 27.72
C GLU A 81 37.82 10.90 26.79
N LEU A 82 38.01 9.58 27.03
CA LEU A 82 37.43 8.53 26.24
C LEU A 82 35.90 8.50 26.31
N LYS A 83 35.33 8.81 27.51
CA LYS A 83 33.88 8.90 27.68
C LYS A 83 33.28 10.04 26.85
N ASP A 84 33.93 11.20 26.82
CA ASP A 84 33.49 12.34 26.02
C ASP A 84 33.59 12.01 24.50
N THR A 85 34.68 11.37 24.10
CA THR A 85 34.86 10.88 22.70
C THR A 85 33.80 9.89 22.30
N ILE A 86 33.49 8.88 23.13
CA ILE A 86 32.44 7.91 22.89
C ILE A 86 31.09 8.59 22.73
N LYS A 87 30.76 9.55 23.59
CA LYS A 87 29.52 10.30 23.49
C LYS A 87 29.39 11.02 22.15
N GLN A 88 30.44 11.70 21.69
CA GLN A 88 30.44 12.37 20.39
C GLN A 88 30.28 11.38 19.23
N LEU A 89 30.99 10.24 19.26
CA LEU A 89 30.86 9.19 18.25
C LEU A 89 29.45 8.58 18.23
N ASP A 90 28.83 8.36 19.39
CA ASP A 90 27.46 7.84 19.47
C ASP A 90 26.43 8.88 18.91
N GLU A 91 26.66 10.20 19.14
CA GLU A 91 25.86 11.28 18.55
C GLU A 91 26.03 11.34 17.02
N ASP A 92 27.25 11.30 16.51
CA ASP A 92 27.57 11.28 15.08
C ASP A 92 26.97 10.05 14.39
N PHE A 93 27.04 8.89 15.04
CA PHE A 93 26.42 7.65 14.57
C PHE A 93 24.91 7.81 14.42
N ALA A 94 24.24 8.32 15.44
CA ALA A 94 22.78 8.52 15.42
C ALA A 94 22.36 9.51 14.32
N GLN A 95 23.14 10.57 14.10
CA GLN A 95 22.88 11.53 13.03
C GLN A 95 22.99 10.88 11.64
N ILE A 96 24.07 10.14 11.39
CA ILE A 96 24.25 9.45 10.09
C ILE A 96 23.20 8.36 9.89
N ASP A 97 22.83 7.62 10.93
CA ASP A 97 21.79 6.60 10.86
C ASP A 97 20.44 7.20 10.42
N LYS A 98 20.09 8.37 10.97
CA LYS A 98 18.90 9.13 10.56
C LYS A 98 18.98 9.61 9.10
N GLU A 99 20.15 10.08 8.67
CA GLU A 99 20.34 10.52 7.28
C GLU A 99 20.20 9.35 6.29
N VAL A 100 20.81 8.20 6.60
CA VAL A 100 20.67 6.96 5.81
C VAL A 100 19.21 6.52 5.74
N PHE A 101 18.49 6.52 6.87
CA PHE A 101 17.08 6.19 6.93
C PHE A 101 16.24 7.11 6.04
N ASN A 102 16.46 8.43 6.11
CA ASN A 102 15.74 9.40 5.30
C ASN A 102 15.95 9.18 3.80
N LEU A 103 17.18 8.88 3.38
CA LEU A 103 17.48 8.55 1.99
C LEU A 103 16.86 7.22 1.55
N GLN A 104 16.90 6.20 2.42
CA GLN A 104 16.31 4.88 2.16
C GLN A 104 14.80 4.96 1.94
N VAL A 105 14.09 5.84 2.67
CA VAL A 105 12.65 6.07 2.52
C VAL A 105 12.29 6.66 1.15
N LEU A 106 13.23 7.36 0.49
CA LEU A 106 13.02 7.95 -0.84
C LEU A 106 13.07 6.93 -1.97
N LEU A 107 13.65 5.74 -1.75
CA LEU A 107 13.76 4.71 -2.78
C LEU A 107 12.44 3.94 -2.92
N PRO A 108 11.90 3.82 -4.15
CA PRO A 108 10.75 2.95 -4.41
C PRO A 108 11.12 1.47 -4.28
N ASN A 109 10.10 0.62 -4.23
CA ASN A 109 10.31 -0.82 -4.28
C ASN A 109 10.88 -1.25 -5.64
N LEU A 110 11.67 -2.32 -5.64
CA LEU A 110 12.22 -2.90 -6.86
C LEU A 110 11.10 -3.58 -7.66
N PRO A 111 11.01 -3.30 -8.97
CA PRO A 111 10.07 -4.03 -9.82
C PRO A 111 10.52 -5.47 -10.04
N SER A 112 9.56 -6.38 -10.09
CA SER A 112 9.76 -7.76 -10.55
C SER A 112 10.28 -7.79 -12.00
N ASP A 113 10.94 -8.88 -12.38
CA ASP A 113 11.39 -9.07 -13.76
C ASP A 113 10.21 -9.21 -14.74
N LEU A 114 9.03 -9.58 -14.24
CA LEU A 114 7.77 -9.69 -15.00
C LEU A 114 7.17 -8.32 -15.39
N VAL A 115 7.60 -7.23 -14.77
CA VAL A 115 7.10 -5.88 -15.06
C VAL A 115 7.56 -5.45 -16.44
N PRO A 116 6.67 -5.04 -17.36
CA PRO A 116 7.06 -4.53 -18.66
C PRO A 116 7.72 -3.14 -18.54
N GLU A 117 8.57 -2.84 -19.50
CA GLU A 117 9.09 -1.49 -19.65
C GLU A 117 7.98 -0.55 -20.14
N GLY A 118 8.00 0.69 -19.67
CA GLY A 118 7.01 1.69 -20.06
C GLY A 118 7.09 2.92 -19.17
N ARG A 119 6.46 4.02 -19.62
CA ARG A 119 6.48 5.31 -18.94
C ARG A 119 5.10 5.78 -18.49
N THR A 120 4.07 5.36 -19.21
CA THR A 120 2.71 5.86 -19.05
C THR A 120 1.70 4.69 -19.05
N PRO A 121 0.45 4.90 -18.63
CA PRO A 121 -0.59 3.85 -18.63
C PRO A 121 -0.83 3.19 -19.99
N GLU A 122 -0.52 3.89 -21.09
CA GLU A 122 -0.65 3.35 -22.45
C GLU A 122 0.35 2.21 -22.74
N ASP A 123 1.43 2.14 -21.97
CA ASP A 123 2.45 1.09 -22.08
C ASP A 123 2.09 -0.17 -21.26
N ASN A 124 0.96 -0.17 -20.54
CA ASN A 124 0.48 -1.33 -19.80
C ASN A 124 0.10 -2.46 -20.74
N VAL A 125 0.37 -3.69 -20.32
CA VAL A 125 0.12 -4.88 -21.15
C VAL A 125 -1.20 -5.53 -20.77
N VAL A 126 -2.15 -5.60 -21.70
CA VAL A 126 -3.36 -6.41 -21.54
C VAL A 126 -2.98 -7.89 -21.54
N VAL A 127 -3.14 -8.54 -20.39
CA VAL A 127 -2.82 -9.97 -20.22
C VAL A 127 -4.03 -10.86 -20.42
N ARG A 128 -5.24 -10.32 -20.22
CA ARG A 128 -6.51 -11.04 -20.40
C ARG A 128 -7.64 -10.04 -20.64
N SER A 129 -8.63 -10.45 -21.44
CA SER A 129 -9.90 -9.75 -21.59
C SER A 129 -11.03 -10.75 -21.75
N PHE A 130 -12.22 -10.39 -21.28
CA PHE A 130 -13.40 -11.25 -21.33
C PHE A 130 -14.69 -10.42 -21.36
N GLY A 131 -15.74 -11.02 -21.90
CA GLY A 131 -17.08 -10.44 -22.02
C GLY A 131 -17.26 -9.62 -23.30
N GLU A 132 -18.51 -9.51 -23.73
CA GLU A 132 -18.89 -8.71 -24.87
C GLU A 132 -19.35 -7.32 -24.42
N ILE A 133 -18.93 -6.28 -25.12
CA ILE A 133 -19.40 -4.92 -24.87
C ILE A 133 -20.89 -4.86 -25.25
N PRO A 134 -21.78 -4.48 -24.31
CA PRO A 134 -23.20 -4.47 -24.58
C PRO A 134 -23.57 -3.38 -25.62
N VAL A 135 -24.46 -3.74 -26.53
CA VAL A 135 -25.11 -2.76 -27.41
C VAL A 135 -26.24 -2.10 -26.63
N LEU A 136 -26.07 -0.81 -26.33
CA LEU A 136 -27.03 -0.05 -25.55
C LEU A 136 -28.24 0.41 -26.41
N PRO A 137 -29.44 0.60 -25.79
CA PRO A 137 -30.56 1.26 -26.43
C PRO A 137 -30.20 2.66 -26.96
N GLU A 138 -30.89 3.13 -28.00
CA GLU A 138 -30.61 4.41 -28.69
C GLU A 138 -30.61 5.64 -27.74
N ASN A 139 -31.40 5.61 -26.66
CA ASN A 139 -31.50 6.70 -25.69
C ASN A 139 -30.70 6.43 -24.39
N SER A 140 -29.69 5.60 -24.43
CA SER A 140 -28.86 5.31 -23.26
C SER A 140 -28.02 6.50 -22.86
N THR A 141 -27.87 6.69 -21.55
CA THR A 141 -27.17 7.83 -20.96
C THR A 141 -26.14 7.39 -19.92
N PRO A 142 -25.12 8.20 -19.65
CA PRO A 142 -24.15 7.91 -18.61
C PRO A 142 -24.76 7.85 -17.21
N HIS A 143 -24.06 7.17 -16.28
CA HIS A 143 -24.56 6.91 -14.93
C HIS A 143 -24.97 8.16 -14.13
N TRP A 144 -24.36 9.32 -14.35
CA TRP A 144 -24.77 10.57 -13.68
C TRP A 144 -26.15 11.07 -14.11
N ASP A 145 -26.55 10.84 -15.36
CA ASP A 145 -27.88 11.16 -15.85
C ASP A 145 -28.91 10.13 -15.38
N LEU A 146 -28.54 8.84 -15.35
CA LEU A 146 -29.35 7.75 -14.77
C LEU A 146 -29.56 7.97 -13.27
N ALA A 147 -28.53 8.37 -12.54
CA ALA A 147 -28.60 8.69 -11.12
C ALA A 147 -29.64 9.76 -10.82
N LYS A 148 -29.71 10.80 -11.65
CA LYS A 148 -30.70 11.87 -11.59
C LYS A 148 -32.09 11.40 -12.01
N LYS A 149 -32.19 10.66 -13.13
CA LYS A 149 -33.48 10.16 -13.67
C LYS A 149 -34.22 9.29 -12.67
N TYR A 150 -33.52 8.40 -11.98
CA TYR A 150 -34.09 7.45 -11.03
C TYR A 150 -33.99 7.90 -9.56
N ASP A 151 -33.46 9.10 -9.31
CA ASP A 151 -33.25 9.68 -7.98
C ASP A 151 -32.50 8.75 -6.99
N ILE A 152 -31.47 8.06 -7.51
CA ILE A 152 -30.72 7.04 -6.75
C ILE A 152 -29.37 7.53 -6.21
N ILE A 153 -28.79 8.57 -6.82
CA ILE A 153 -27.55 9.22 -6.36
C ILE A 153 -27.69 10.72 -6.60
N ASP A 154 -27.44 11.51 -5.55
CA ASP A 154 -27.57 12.96 -5.59
C ASP A 154 -26.20 13.62 -5.37
N PHE A 155 -25.62 14.11 -6.45
CA PHE A 155 -24.31 14.79 -6.43
C PHE A 155 -24.45 16.25 -5.93
N GLU A 156 -25.57 16.92 -6.23
CA GLU A 156 -25.79 18.31 -5.82
C GLU A 156 -26.01 18.41 -4.29
N LEU A 157 -26.71 17.43 -3.71
CA LEU A 157 -26.87 17.33 -2.26
C LEU A 157 -25.53 17.06 -1.59
N GLY A 158 -24.65 16.24 -2.19
CA GLY A 158 -23.30 16.00 -1.71
C GLY A 158 -22.46 17.27 -1.71
N VAL A 159 -22.54 18.07 -2.77
CA VAL A 159 -21.87 19.39 -2.84
C VAL A 159 -22.39 20.33 -1.74
N LYS A 160 -23.70 20.34 -1.47
CA LYS A 160 -24.30 21.14 -0.39
C LYS A 160 -23.81 20.75 1.00
N ILE A 161 -23.63 19.45 1.26
CA ILE A 161 -23.25 18.93 2.59
C ILE A 161 -21.76 19.09 2.84
N THR A 162 -20.91 18.76 1.84
CA THR A 162 -19.47 18.64 2.03
C THR A 162 -18.68 19.35 0.93
N GLY A 163 -18.99 19.07 -0.33
CA GLY A 163 -18.27 19.56 -1.50
C GLY A 163 -18.36 18.59 -2.68
N ALA A 164 -17.73 18.93 -3.80
CA ALA A 164 -17.67 18.04 -4.96
C ALA A 164 -16.92 16.74 -4.59
N GLY A 165 -17.31 15.63 -5.22
CA GLY A 165 -16.69 14.33 -4.98
C GLY A 165 -17.18 13.56 -3.73
N PHE A 166 -18.30 14.02 -3.12
CA PHE A 166 -18.98 13.36 -2.00
C PHE A 166 -20.45 13.07 -2.38
N PRO A 167 -20.74 11.96 -3.09
CA PRO A 167 -22.11 11.65 -3.53
C PRO A 167 -22.99 11.22 -2.36
N VAL A 168 -24.31 11.49 -2.47
CA VAL A 168 -25.33 10.99 -1.56
C VAL A 168 -26.13 9.90 -2.26
N TYR A 169 -26.04 8.67 -1.78
CA TYR A 169 -26.82 7.55 -2.28
C TYR A 169 -28.20 7.54 -1.64
N LYS A 170 -29.26 7.31 -2.44
CA LYS A 170 -30.66 7.35 -1.99
C LYS A 170 -31.44 6.11 -2.45
N GLY A 171 -32.45 5.71 -1.71
CA GLY A 171 -33.40 4.66 -2.11
C GLY A 171 -32.76 3.38 -2.63
N LYS A 172 -33.10 2.99 -3.88
CA LYS A 172 -32.51 1.81 -4.56
C LYS A 172 -30.99 1.96 -4.77
N GLY A 173 -30.46 3.18 -4.95
CA GLY A 173 -29.02 3.45 -5.04
C GLY A 173 -28.28 3.12 -3.74
N ALA A 174 -28.78 3.54 -2.58
CA ALA A 174 -28.20 3.17 -1.29
C ALA A 174 -28.32 1.66 -1.03
N ARG A 175 -29.38 1.03 -1.52
CA ARG A 175 -29.58 -0.42 -1.37
C ARG A 175 -28.58 -1.22 -2.21
N ILE A 176 -28.34 -0.85 -3.47
CA ILE A 176 -27.36 -1.54 -4.34
C ILE A 176 -25.93 -1.34 -3.83
N GLN A 177 -25.60 -0.16 -3.27
CA GLN A 177 -24.31 0.09 -2.64
C GLN A 177 -24.03 -0.91 -1.51
N ARG A 178 -24.98 -1.10 -0.58
CA ARG A 178 -24.87 -2.10 0.49
C ARG A 178 -24.87 -3.54 -0.04
N ALA A 179 -25.62 -3.82 -1.09
CA ALA A 179 -25.67 -5.13 -1.74
C ALA A 179 -24.32 -5.53 -2.31
N LEU A 180 -23.61 -4.61 -2.99
CA LEU A 180 -22.25 -4.81 -3.49
C LEU A 180 -21.26 -5.09 -2.35
N ILE A 181 -21.31 -4.30 -1.26
CA ILE A 181 -20.46 -4.52 -0.08
C ILE A 181 -20.67 -5.93 0.47
N SER A 182 -21.92 -6.30 0.74
CA SER A 182 -22.26 -7.62 1.31
C SER A 182 -21.83 -8.76 0.38
N PHE A 183 -22.09 -8.63 -0.92
CA PHE A 183 -21.70 -9.60 -1.92
C PHE A 183 -20.18 -9.81 -1.95
N PHE A 184 -19.39 -8.74 -2.00
CA PHE A 184 -17.93 -8.83 -2.07
C PHE A 184 -17.33 -9.43 -0.79
N LEU A 185 -17.85 -9.06 0.39
CA LEU A 185 -17.41 -9.64 1.67
C LEU A 185 -17.75 -11.12 1.77
N ASP A 186 -18.95 -11.54 1.35
CA ASP A 186 -19.34 -12.96 1.36
C ASP A 186 -18.45 -13.77 0.43
N GLN A 187 -18.15 -13.26 -0.78
CA GLN A 187 -17.26 -13.94 -1.73
C GLN A 187 -15.82 -14.04 -1.20
N ALA A 188 -15.32 -13.00 -0.51
CA ALA A 188 -14.02 -13.06 0.13
C ALA A 188 -13.99 -14.09 1.26
N ARG A 189 -15.01 -14.15 2.13
CA ARG A 189 -15.13 -15.16 3.18
C ARG A 189 -15.19 -16.59 2.62
N GLU A 190 -15.97 -16.83 1.57
CA GLU A 190 -16.03 -18.12 0.87
C GLU A 190 -14.66 -18.53 0.31
N SER A 191 -13.80 -17.57 -0.05
CA SER A 191 -12.43 -17.76 -0.53
C SER A 191 -11.40 -17.87 0.63
N GLY A 192 -11.87 -17.96 1.88
CA GLY A 192 -11.04 -18.19 3.07
C GLY A 192 -10.41 -16.94 3.66
N TYR A 193 -10.90 -15.74 3.35
CA TYR A 193 -10.49 -14.51 4.00
C TYR A 193 -11.23 -14.31 5.33
N LEU A 194 -10.49 -13.92 6.36
CA LEU A 194 -11.06 -13.45 7.63
C LEU A 194 -11.53 -12.00 7.46
N GLU A 195 -12.81 -11.75 7.71
CA GLU A 195 -13.37 -10.41 7.68
C GLU A 195 -12.92 -9.59 8.91
N ILE A 196 -12.46 -8.37 8.67
CA ILE A 196 -12.02 -7.42 9.68
C ILE A 196 -12.73 -6.08 9.47
N GLN A 197 -13.20 -5.47 10.54
CA GLN A 197 -13.71 -4.10 10.53
C GLN A 197 -12.69 -3.17 11.21
N PRO A 198 -11.83 -2.49 10.42
CA PRO A 198 -10.76 -1.64 10.96
C PRO A 198 -11.26 -0.24 11.28
N PRO A 199 -10.49 0.56 12.07
CA PRO A 199 -10.74 1.99 12.21
C PRO A 199 -10.49 2.72 10.90
N LEU A 200 -11.24 3.82 10.68
CA LEU A 200 -11.12 4.67 9.48
C LEU A 200 -10.08 5.79 9.62
N MET A 201 -9.53 5.96 10.80
CA MET A 201 -8.44 6.89 11.09
C MET A 201 -7.23 6.12 11.62
N VAL A 202 -6.06 6.52 11.19
CA VAL A 202 -4.79 5.85 11.56
C VAL A 202 -3.76 6.88 11.99
N ASN A 203 -2.77 6.44 12.78
CA ASN A 203 -1.62 7.24 13.16
C ASN A 203 -0.57 7.28 12.03
N GLU A 204 0.43 8.15 12.20
CA GLU A 204 1.52 8.35 11.25
C GLU A 204 2.30 7.04 10.97
N ASP A 205 2.60 6.27 12.01
CA ASP A 205 3.30 4.98 11.87
C ASP A 205 2.56 4.01 10.96
N SER A 206 1.23 4.01 11.00
CA SER A 206 0.41 3.15 10.14
C SER A 206 0.46 3.61 8.68
N GLY A 207 0.39 4.91 8.43
CA GLY A 207 0.58 5.46 7.10
C GLY A 207 1.99 5.20 6.55
N PHE A 208 3.00 5.28 7.40
CA PHE A 208 4.37 4.94 7.03
C PHE A 208 4.54 3.45 6.72
N GLY A 209 3.94 2.58 7.52
CA GLY A 209 4.07 1.11 7.42
C GLY A 209 3.70 0.57 6.03
N THR A 210 2.64 1.07 5.43
CA THR A 210 2.18 0.66 4.09
C THR A 210 2.68 1.56 2.96
N GLY A 211 3.29 2.71 3.27
CA GLY A 211 3.96 3.58 2.28
C GLY A 211 3.15 4.76 1.80
N GLN A 212 2.00 5.06 2.40
CA GLN A 212 1.25 6.29 2.14
C GLN A 212 1.96 7.53 2.69
N LEU A 213 2.75 7.36 3.75
CA LEU A 213 3.61 8.42 4.27
C LEU A 213 5.09 8.11 3.99
N PRO A 214 5.92 9.14 3.74
CA PRO A 214 5.55 10.56 3.57
C PRO A 214 4.67 10.78 2.34
N ASP A 215 3.58 11.55 2.50
CA ASP A 215 2.61 11.83 1.43
C ASP A 215 3.16 12.88 0.46
N LYS A 216 3.88 12.42 -0.56
CA LYS A 216 4.50 13.29 -1.57
C LYS A 216 3.49 13.93 -2.53
N GLU A 217 2.32 13.32 -2.67
CA GLU A 217 1.29 13.74 -3.62
C GLU A 217 0.15 14.52 -2.96
N GLY A 218 0.15 14.63 -1.63
CA GLY A 218 -0.87 15.33 -0.87
C GLY A 218 -2.24 14.64 -0.91
N GLN A 219 -2.27 13.31 -0.96
CA GLN A 219 -3.51 12.53 -1.13
C GLN A 219 -4.26 12.26 0.17
N MET A 220 -3.58 12.28 1.31
CA MET A 220 -4.21 11.94 2.58
C MET A 220 -4.90 13.14 3.24
N TYR A 221 -6.11 12.93 3.75
CA TYR A 221 -6.75 13.85 4.67
C TYR A 221 -6.11 13.71 6.05
N HIS A 222 -5.68 14.82 6.64
CA HIS A 222 -5.02 14.88 7.93
C HIS A 222 -5.83 15.70 8.95
N ALA A 223 -6.26 15.05 10.04
CA ALA A 223 -6.85 15.69 11.20
C ALA A 223 -5.70 16.20 12.10
N THR A 224 -5.27 17.45 11.87
CA THR A 224 -4.05 18.02 12.45
C THR A 224 -4.11 18.17 13.97
N ALA A 225 -5.30 18.39 14.55
CA ALA A 225 -5.47 18.53 15.99
C ALA A 225 -5.09 17.26 16.77
N ASP A 226 -5.39 16.10 16.20
CA ASP A 226 -5.18 14.78 16.81
C ASP A 226 -4.00 14.01 16.20
N ASN A 227 -3.37 14.57 15.16
CA ASN A 227 -2.34 13.92 14.33
C ASN A 227 -2.78 12.54 13.81
N LEU A 228 -4.02 12.46 13.28
CA LEU A 228 -4.59 11.27 12.69
C LEU A 228 -4.90 11.50 11.21
N TYR A 229 -4.82 10.43 10.43
CA TYR A 229 -5.05 10.45 8.99
C TYR A 229 -6.29 9.60 8.66
N LEU A 230 -7.19 10.13 7.80
CA LEU A 230 -8.25 9.34 7.21
C LEU A 230 -7.65 8.35 6.21
N ILE A 231 -8.09 7.10 6.26
CA ILE A 231 -7.53 6.04 5.41
C ILE A 231 -7.91 6.21 3.93
N PRO A 232 -6.95 6.11 3.00
CA PRO A 232 -7.24 6.10 1.56
C PRO A 232 -7.65 4.71 1.05
N THR A 233 -7.48 3.67 1.88
CA THR A 233 -7.74 2.25 1.63
C THR A 233 -7.69 1.47 2.94
N ALA A 234 -8.48 0.39 3.06
CA ALA A 234 -8.41 -0.52 4.19
C ALA A 234 -7.06 -1.29 4.27
N GLU A 235 -6.28 -1.32 3.19
CA GLU A 235 -4.90 -1.80 3.21
C GLU A 235 -4.12 -1.27 4.41
N VAL A 236 -4.23 0.05 4.67
CA VAL A 236 -3.44 0.71 5.72
C VAL A 236 -3.71 0.11 7.11
N PRO A 237 -4.93 0.15 7.66
CA PRO A 237 -5.17 -0.41 8.98
C PRO A 237 -5.04 -1.94 9.02
N VAL A 238 -5.46 -2.67 7.99
CA VAL A 238 -5.45 -4.15 7.99
C VAL A 238 -4.02 -4.68 7.96
N THR A 239 -3.15 -4.13 7.12
CA THR A 239 -1.74 -4.55 7.07
C THR A 239 -1.00 -4.17 8.36
N ASN A 240 -1.36 -3.05 8.99
CA ASN A 240 -0.76 -2.60 10.26
C ASN A 240 -1.17 -3.41 11.49
N ILE A 241 -2.16 -4.31 11.41
CA ILE A 241 -2.43 -5.31 12.45
C ILE A 241 -1.17 -6.14 12.73
N TYR A 242 -0.35 -6.34 11.71
CA TYR A 242 0.88 -7.14 11.76
C TYR A 242 2.15 -6.29 11.96
N ARG A 243 2.04 -5.00 12.29
CA ARG A 243 3.20 -4.16 12.60
C ARG A 243 3.89 -4.62 13.90
N ASP A 244 5.22 -4.77 13.84
CA ASP A 244 6.08 -5.29 14.92
C ASP A 244 5.74 -6.74 15.37
N VAL A 245 5.08 -7.53 14.50
CA VAL A 245 4.66 -8.91 14.77
C VAL A 245 5.63 -9.91 14.14
N ILE A 246 5.83 -11.04 14.84
CA ILE A 246 6.47 -12.24 14.29
C ILE A 246 5.39 -13.33 14.26
N VAL A 247 4.98 -13.71 13.04
CA VAL A 247 4.00 -14.79 12.83
C VAL A 247 4.71 -16.15 12.69
N GLU A 248 4.01 -17.24 12.95
CA GLU A 248 4.56 -18.58 12.73
C GLU A 248 4.41 -18.97 11.24
N ALA A 249 5.43 -19.61 10.66
CA ALA A 249 5.41 -20.01 9.25
C ALA A 249 4.21 -20.89 8.88
N LYS A 250 3.75 -21.75 9.80
CA LYS A 250 2.58 -22.63 9.61
C LYS A 250 1.25 -21.86 9.45
N ASP A 251 1.19 -20.62 9.92
CA ASP A 251 -0.03 -19.79 9.85
C ASP A 251 -0.10 -19.00 8.54
N LEU A 252 0.95 -19.07 7.70
CA LEU A 252 0.99 -18.43 6.39
C LEU A 252 0.33 -19.31 5.30
N PRO A 253 -0.40 -18.73 4.34
CA PRO A 253 -0.71 -17.31 4.23
C PRO A 253 -1.82 -16.86 5.16
N ILE A 254 -1.67 -15.68 5.78
CA ILE A 254 -2.76 -15.03 6.51
C ILE A 254 -3.56 -14.21 5.51
N LYS A 255 -4.88 -14.39 5.47
CA LYS A 255 -5.78 -13.75 4.51
C LYS A 255 -6.84 -12.93 5.26
N ASN A 256 -6.89 -11.63 5.00
CA ASN A 256 -7.86 -10.73 5.59
C ASN A 256 -8.64 -9.97 4.52
N THR A 257 -9.92 -9.70 4.78
CA THR A 257 -10.76 -8.80 3.99
C THR A 257 -11.39 -7.74 4.87
N ALA A 258 -11.58 -6.55 4.33
CA ALA A 258 -12.22 -5.46 5.04
C ALA A 258 -13.01 -4.55 4.09
N TYR A 259 -14.22 -4.19 4.48
CA TYR A 259 -14.93 -3.05 3.93
C TYR A 259 -14.52 -1.78 4.65
N SER A 260 -14.32 -0.70 3.92
CA SER A 260 -14.17 0.64 4.48
C SER A 260 -14.63 1.73 3.53
N ALA A 261 -15.09 2.86 4.10
CA ALA A 261 -15.01 4.12 3.41
C ALA A 261 -13.54 4.51 3.25
N CYS A 262 -13.18 5.01 2.07
CA CYS A 262 -11.84 5.45 1.71
C CYS A 262 -11.88 6.94 1.39
N PHE A 263 -10.82 7.67 1.78
CA PHE A 263 -10.77 9.12 1.65
C PHE A 263 -9.50 9.53 0.90
N ARG A 264 -9.67 10.24 -0.23
CA ARG A 264 -8.56 10.74 -1.05
C ARG A 264 -8.78 12.19 -1.40
N ARG A 265 -7.76 13.02 -1.27
CA ARG A 265 -7.85 14.44 -1.61
C ARG A 265 -7.93 14.67 -3.10
N GLU A 266 -7.60 13.67 -3.92
CA GLU A 266 -7.60 13.74 -5.38
C GLU A 266 -6.86 14.99 -5.92
N ALA A 267 -5.76 15.33 -5.26
CA ALA A 267 -4.97 16.52 -5.56
C ALA A 267 -4.49 16.48 -7.01
N GLY A 268 -4.74 17.56 -7.75
CA GLY A 268 -4.33 17.67 -9.17
C GLY A 268 -5.30 17.07 -10.18
N SER A 269 -6.45 16.55 -9.77
CA SER A 269 -7.46 15.98 -10.67
C SER A 269 -8.50 17.01 -11.08
N TYR A 270 -8.59 17.30 -12.38
CA TYR A 270 -9.52 18.27 -12.95
C TYR A 270 -10.14 17.75 -14.25
N GLY A 271 -11.33 18.23 -14.62
CA GLY A 271 -11.92 18.03 -15.93
C GLY A 271 -13.00 16.93 -16.02
N LYS A 272 -13.22 16.37 -17.22
CA LYS A 272 -14.30 15.41 -17.51
C LYS A 272 -14.19 14.09 -16.75
N ASP A 273 -12.99 13.69 -16.37
CA ASP A 273 -12.75 12.41 -15.69
C ASP A 273 -13.17 12.41 -14.21
N VAL A 274 -13.56 13.57 -13.65
CA VAL A 274 -14.07 13.67 -12.28
C VAL A 274 -15.61 13.66 -12.22
N ARG A 275 -16.32 13.48 -13.35
CA ARG A 275 -17.79 13.54 -13.37
C ARG A 275 -18.42 12.26 -12.80
N GLY A 276 -19.49 12.43 -12.04
CA GLY A 276 -20.27 11.34 -11.48
C GLY A 276 -19.49 10.51 -10.47
N LEU A 277 -19.42 9.19 -10.67
CA LEU A 277 -18.74 8.23 -9.81
C LEU A 277 -17.29 7.92 -10.26
N ASN A 278 -16.80 8.57 -11.30
CA ASN A 278 -15.49 8.24 -11.87
C ASN A 278 -14.32 8.53 -10.92
N ARG A 279 -14.42 9.61 -10.13
CA ARG A 279 -13.40 10.02 -9.18
C ARG A 279 -14.03 10.76 -7.99
N LEU A 280 -13.81 10.26 -6.79
CA LEU A 280 -14.47 10.72 -5.58
C LEU A 280 -13.46 10.97 -4.46
N HIS A 281 -13.74 11.95 -3.61
CA HIS A 281 -13.02 12.22 -2.36
C HIS A 281 -13.34 11.23 -1.26
N GLN A 282 -14.57 10.69 -1.27
CA GLN A 282 -15.02 9.61 -0.39
C GLN A 282 -15.69 8.52 -1.23
N PHE A 283 -15.27 7.28 -1.04
CA PHE A 283 -15.83 6.13 -1.73
C PHE A 283 -15.70 4.86 -0.89
N ASP A 284 -16.52 3.86 -1.21
CA ASP A 284 -16.51 2.56 -0.55
C ASP A 284 -15.67 1.55 -1.31
N LYS A 285 -14.94 0.71 -0.58
CA LYS A 285 -14.08 -0.33 -1.13
C LYS A 285 -14.04 -1.56 -0.22
N VAL A 286 -14.12 -2.73 -0.81
CA VAL A 286 -13.72 -3.97 -0.14
C VAL A 286 -12.28 -4.27 -0.53
N GLU A 287 -11.44 -4.51 0.46
CA GLU A 287 -10.01 -4.79 0.31
C GLU A 287 -9.69 -6.20 0.76
N ILE A 288 -8.78 -6.86 0.08
CA ILE A 288 -8.18 -8.12 0.49
C ILE A 288 -6.68 -7.93 0.71
N VAL A 289 -6.18 -8.47 1.83
CA VAL A 289 -4.77 -8.36 2.24
C VAL A 289 -4.25 -9.74 2.58
N GLN A 290 -3.03 -10.05 2.16
CA GLN A 290 -2.36 -11.29 2.53
C GLN A 290 -0.97 -11.02 3.10
N ILE A 291 -0.61 -11.78 4.14
CA ILE A 291 0.75 -11.93 4.63
C ILE A 291 1.24 -13.29 4.16
N ALA A 292 2.35 -13.32 3.47
CA ALA A 292 2.80 -14.50 2.74
C ALA A 292 4.24 -14.89 3.06
N HIS A 293 4.53 -16.19 2.90
CA HIS A 293 5.90 -16.66 2.76
C HIS A 293 6.48 -16.14 1.43
N PRO A 294 7.74 -15.68 1.39
CA PRO A 294 8.35 -15.16 0.17
C PRO A 294 8.25 -16.11 -1.04
N ASP A 295 8.46 -17.39 -0.84
CA ASP A 295 8.49 -18.39 -1.91
C ASP A 295 7.13 -18.56 -2.62
N ASN A 296 6.02 -18.27 -1.92
CA ASN A 296 4.66 -18.50 -2.43
C ASN A 296 3.95 -17.18 -2.82
N SER A 297 4.57 -16.02 -2.61
CA SER A 297 3.88 -14.74 -2.76
C SER A 297 3.41 -14.44 -4.18
N TYR A 298 4.08 -14.92 -5.20
CA TYR A 298 3.65 -14.75 -6.60
C TYR A 298 2.50 -15.69 -6.98
N GLU A 299 2.50 -16.93 -6.50
CA GLU A 299 1.35 -17.84 -6.65
C GLU A 299 0.10 -17.27 -5.94
N LEU A 300 0.28 -16.69 -4.76
CA LEU A 300 -0.79 -16.03 -4.01
C LEU A 300 -1.30 -14.77 -4.73
N LEU A 301 -0.43 -14.03 -5.42
CA LEU A 301 -0.83 -12.93 -6.30
C LEU A 301 -1.76 -13.43 -7.41
N ASP A 302 -1.40 -14.52 -8.09
CA ASP A 302 -2.21 -15.10 -9.13
C ASP A 302 -3.58 -15.58 -8.59
N GLN A 303 -3.62 -16.17 -7.40
CA GLN A 303 -4.87 -16.53 -6.70
C GLN A 303 -5.73 -15.31 -6.37
N MET A 304 -5.13 -14.20 -5.95
CA MET A 304 -5.84 -12.93 -5.70
C MET A 304 -6.41 -12.36 -6.99
N VAL A 305 -5.64 -12.37 -8.08
CA VAL A 305 -6.10 -11.95 -9.41
C VAL A 305 -7.29 -12.81 -9.85
N ALA A 306 -7.22 -14.14 -9.71
CA ALA A 306 -8.33 -15.06 -10.04
C ALA A 306 -9.57 -14.80 -9.17
N HIS A 307 -9.40 -14.47 -7.88
CA HIS A 307 -10.51 -14.10 -7.01
C HIS A 307 -11.22 -12.84 -7.52
N VAL A 308 -10.48 -11.76 -7.78
CA VAL A 308 -11.05 -10.50 -8.31
C VAL A 308 -11.72 -10.72 -9.67
N GLU A 309 -11.09 -11.50 -10.55
CA GLU A 309 -11.65 -11.86 -11.84
C GLU A 309 -13.01 -12.58 -11.69
N SER A 310 -13.13 -13.47 -10.70
CA SER A 310 -14.39 -14.17 -10.44
C SER A 310 -15.52 -13.22 -10.02
N LEU A 311 -15.20 -12.13 -9.30
CA LEU A 311 -16.18 -11.12 -8.88
C LEU A 311 -16.72 -10.35 -10.09
N VAL A 312 -15.84 -9.90 -10.98
CA VAL A 312 -16.24 -9.16 -12.20
C VAL A 312 -17.05 -10.05 -13.14
N ASN A 313 -16.65 -11.32 -13.29
CA ASN A 313 -17.41 -12.32 -14.06
C ASN A 313 -18.83 -12.54 -13.51
N LYS A 314 -18.99 -12.67 -12.18
CA LYS A 314 -20.31 -12.82 -11.54
C LYS A 314 -21.21 -11.61 -11.72
N LEU A 315 -20.61 -10.41 -11.88
CA LEU A 315 -21.32 -9.17 -12.18
C LEU A 315 -21.66 -9.03 -13.67
N GLU A 316 -21.23 -9.96 -14.51
CA GLU A 316 -21.49 -9.99 -15.97
C GLU A 316 -20.96 -8.73 -16.69
N LEU A 317 -19.88 -8.12 -16.17
CA LEU A 317 -19.25 -6.95 -16.78
C LEU A 317 -18.14 -7.36 -17.74
N PRO A 318 -18.05 -6.74 -18.94
CA PRO A 318 -16.87 -6.90 -19.80
C PRO A 318 -15.66 -6.25 -19.14
N TYR A 319 -14.54 -6.98 -19.12
CA TYR A 319 -13.33 -6.51 -18.43
C TYR A 319 -12.06 -6.85 -19.21
N ARG A 320 -10.99 -6.16 -18.84
CA ARG A 320 -9.61 -6.50 -19.18
C ARG A 320 -8.71 -6.43 -17.94
N ILE A 321 -7.68 -7.25 -17.94
CA ILE A 321 -6.65 -7.26 -16.89
C ILE A 321 -5.36 -6.74 -17.51
N LEU A 322 -4.79 -5.71 -16.89
CA LEU A 322 -3.55 -5.07 -17.29
C LEU A 322 -2.43 -5.48 -16.33
N ARG A 323 -1.27 -5.84 -16.86
CA ARG A 323 -0.04 -5.86 -16.09
C ARG A 323 0.63 -4.51 -16.26
N LEU A 324 0.79 -3.79 -15.15
CA LEU A 324 1.31 -2.43 -15.17
C LEU A 324 2.78 -2.39 -15.56
N CYS A 325 3.13 -1.41 -16.38
CA CYS A 325 4.51 -1.10 -16.72
C CYS A 325 5.20 -0.34 -15.57
N GLY A 326 6.52 -0.27 -15.64
CA GLY A 326 7.32 0.35 -14.58
C GLY A 326 6.98 1.80 -14.28
N GLY A 327 6.53 2.58 -15.29
CA GLY A 327 6.18 3.99 -15.14
C GLY A 327 4.80 4.25 -14.52
N ASP A 328 3.90 3.26 -14.56
CA ASP A 328 2.54 3.37 -14.02
C ASP A 328 2.38 2.67 -12.64
N MET A 329 3.35 1.87 -12.25
CA MET A 329 3.33 1.18 -10.95
C MET A 329 3.44 2.13 -9.77
N SER A 330 2.75 1.78 -8.67
CA SER A 330 2.90 2.51 -7.41
C SER A 330 4.34 2.47 -6.88
N PHE A 331 4.67 3.45 -6.04
CA PHE A 331 5.98 3.55 -5.37
C PHE A 331 6.35 2.26 -4.61
N THR A 332 5.37 1.60 -4.00
CA THR A 332 5.57 0.49 -3.07
C THR A 332 5.48 -0.89 -3.69
N SER A 333 4.83 -1.06 -4.84
CA SER A 333 4.59 -2.38 -5.45
C SER A 333 5.81 -2.93 -6.21
N ALA A 334 5.96 -4.26 -6.22
CA ALA A 334 6.93 -4.99 -7.05
C ALA A 334 6.29 -5.51 -8.34
N LEU A 335 5.01 -5.88 -8.31
CA LEU A 335 4.22 -6.29 -9.47
C LEU A 335 2.75 -5.95 -9.20
N THR A 336 2.06 -5.40 -10.19
CA THR A 336 0.66 -4.99 -10.10
C THR A 336 -0.12 -5.43 -11.33
N TYR A 337 -1.35 -5.93 -11.08
CA TYR A 337 -2.37 -6.16 -12.08
C TYR A 337 -3.57 -5.26 -11.79
N ASP A 338 -4.00 -4.50 -12.79
CA ASP A 338 -5.22 -3.68 -12.72
C ASP A 338 -6.35 -4.34 -13.49
N PHE A 339 -7.55 -4.20 -12.95
CA PHE A 339 -8.78 -4.60 -13.61
C PHE A 339 -9.51 -3.36 -14.09
N GLU A 340 -9.88 -3.37 -15.34
CA GLU A 340 -10.75 -2.38 -15.92
C GLU A 340 -12.02 -3.02 -16.45
N VAL A 341 -13.15 -2.36 -16.21
CA VAL A 341 -14.45 -2.72 -16.80
C VAL A 341 -14.86 -1.69 -17.84
N PHE A 342 -15.53 -2.13 -18.90
CA PHE A 342 -15.98 -1.21 -19.93
C PHE A 342 -17.28 -0.52 -19.54
N SER A 343 -17.30 0.79 -19.55
CA SER A 343 -18.47 1.65 -19.37
C SER A 343 -19.04 1.97 -20.76
N ALA A 344 -20.15 1.33 -21.10
CA ALA A 344 -20.66 1.37 -22.48
C ALA A 344 -21.25 2.73 -22.87
N ALA A 345 -21.82 3.50 -21.92
CA ALA A 345 -22.36 4.83 -22.20
C ALA A 345 -21.27 5.92 -22.23
N GLN A 346 -20.10 5.69 -21.58
CA GLN A 346 -18.96 6.57 -21.66
C GLN A 346 -17.96 6.16 -22.74
N GLU A 347 -18.13 4.98 -23.32
CA GLU A 347 -17.25 4.36 -24.33
C GLU A 347 -15.79 4.28 -23.86
N LYS A 348 -15.58 3.95 -22.57
CA LYS A 348 -14.23 3.87 -21.99
C LYS A 348 -14.06 2.76 -20.96
N TRP A 349 -12.83 2.35 -20.76
CA TRP A 349 -12.43 1.46 -19.69
C TRP A 349 -12.31 2.22 -18.36
N LEU A 350 -12.81 1.65 -17.29
CA LEU A 350 -12.75 2.18 -15.92
C LEU A 350 -11.99 1.20 -15.04
N GLU A 351 -10.89 1.62 -14.47
CA GLU A 351 -10.15 0.86 -13.46
C GLU A 351 -11.02 0.65 -12.21
N VAL A 352 -11.21 -0.58 -11.80
CA VAL A 352 -12.05 -0.98 -10.67
C VAL A 352 -11.31 -1.73 -9.58
N SER A 353 -10.12 -2.21 -9.86
CA SER A 353 -9.26 -2.90 -8.90
C SER A 353 -7.81 -2.80 -9.32
N SER A 354 -6.95 -2.79 -8.31
CA SER A 354 -5.50 -2.98 -8.44
C SER A 354 -5.10 -4.06 -7.46
N VAL A 355 -4.36 -5.09 -7.92
CA VAL A 355 -3.90 -6.24 -7.13
C VAL A 355 -2.39 -6.29 -7.19
N SER A 356 -1.72 -6.19 -6.05
CA SER A 356 -0.27 -5.96 -5.97
C SER A 356 0.44 -6.91 -5.02
N ASN A 357 1.65 -7.29 -5.41
CA ASN A 357 2.65 -7.88 -4.53
C ASN A 357 3.69 -6.79 -4.19
N PHE A 358 3.94 -6.59 -2.90
CA PHE A 358 4.93 -5.62 -2.39
C PHE A 358 6.24 -6.29 -2.00
N GLU A 359 6.30 -7.61 -2.09
CA GLU A 359 7.41 -8.40 -1.56
C GLU A 359 7.72 -8.00 -0.11
N SER A 360 8.97 -7.79 0.23
CA SER A 360 9.40 -7.41 1.59
C SER A 360 9.29 -5.91 1.89
N PHE A 361 8.88 -5.07 0.93
CA PHE A 361 8.98 -3.61 1.07
C PHE A 361 8.15 -3.04 2.23
N GLN A 362 6.88 -3.40 2.31
CA GLN A 362 6.01 -2.99 3.41
C GLN A 362 6.39 -3.74 4.69
N ALA A 363 6.68 -5.03 4.62
CA ALA A 363 7.09 -5.82 5.78
C ALA A 363 8.38 -5.29 6.45
N ASN A 364 9.33 -4.74 5.67
CA ASN A 364 10.50 -4.05 6.23
C ASN A 364 10.12 -2.78 7.01
N ARG A 365 9.15 -1.99 6.53
CA ARG A 365 8.65 -0.80 7.25
C ARG A 365 7.87 -1.18 8.51
N LEU A 366 7.05 -2.23 8.40
CA LEU A 366 6.24 -2.78 9.49
C LEU A 366 7.05 -3.60 10.50
N LYS A 367 8.31 -3.96 10.18
CA LYS A 367 9.10 -4.96 10.92
C LYS A 367 8.36 -6.29 11.07
N LEU A 368 7.52 -6.63 10.07
CA LEU A 368 6.76 -7.86 10.01
C LEU A 368 7.66 -9.02 9.58
N ARG A 369 7.73 -10.02 10.41
CA ARG A 369 8.57 -11.20 10.20
C ARG A 369 7.78 -12.48 10.44
N TYR A 370 8.30 -13.58 9.95
CA TYR A 370 7.80 -14.90 10.31
C TYR A 370 8.93 -15.75 10.89
N ARG A 371 8.55 -16.72 11.73
CA ARG A 371 9.49 -17.70 12.30
C ARG A 371 9.35 -18.99 11.52
N ASP A 372 10.43 -19.35 10.82
CA ASP A 372 10.59 -20.64 10.17
C ASP A 372 11.34 -21.56 11.13
N GLU A 373 10.87 -22.81 11.28
CA GLU A 373 11.55 -23.80 12.12
C GLU A 373 12.99 -24.11 11.65
N ALA A 374 13.26 -24.00 10.35
CA ALA A 374 14.58 -24.20 9.77
C ALA A 374 15.50 -22.99 9.92
N ALA A 375 14.97 -21.78 10.14
CA ALA A 375 15.74 -20.55 10.23
C ALA A 375 16.15 -20.26 11.69
N LYS A 376 17.42 -19.90 11.91
CA LYS A 376 17.91 -19.51 13.25
C LYS A 376 17.33 -18.19 13.76
N LYS A 377 16.82 -17.34 12.85
CA LYS A 377 16.28 -16.01 13.16
C LYS A 377 15.01 -15.78 12.34
N PRO A 378 14.05 -14.97 12.85
CA PRO A 378 12.88 -14.59 12.07
C PRO A 378 13.27 -13.89 10.75
N VAL A 379 12.54 -14.21 9.69
CA VAL A 379 12.74 -13.72 8.31
C VAL A 379 11.63 -12.73 7.97
N ILE A 380 11.92 -11.76 7.11
CA ILE A 380 10.93 -10.77 6.64
C ILE A 380 9.87 -11.48 5.77
N ALA A 381 8.59 -11.22 6.05
CA ALA A 381 7.48 -11.73 5.26
C ALA A 381 7.26 -10.89 3.97
N HIS A 382 6.42 -11.40 3.07
CA HIS A 382 5.87 -10.62 1.96
C HIS A 382 4.45 -10.16 2.26
N THR A 383 4.05 -9.01 1.70
CA THR A 383 2.68 -8.49 1.78
C THR A 383 2.08 -8.35 0.39
N LEU A 384 0.79 -8.64 0.30
CA LEU A 384 0.00 -8.47 -0.91
C LEU A 384 -1.32 -7.78 -0.56
N ASN A 385 -1.85 -6.99 -1.47
CA ASN A 385 -3.23 -6.50 -1.36
C ASN A 385 -3.91 -6.39 -2.71
N GLY A 386 -5.24 -6.22 -2.66
CA GLY A 386 -6.03 -5.92 -3.83
C GLY A 386 -7.41 -5.42 -3.47
N SER A 387 -7.96 -4.58 -4.34
CA SER A 387 -9.35 -4.15 -4.22
C SER A 387 -10.29 -5.23 -4.73
N ALA A 388 -11.23 -5.67 -3.91
CA ALA A 388 -12.18 -6.73 -4.25
C ALA A 388 -13.65 -6.29 -4.06
N LEU A 389 -14.14 -5.18 -4.60
CA LEU A 389 -13.68 -4.19 -5.56
C LEU A 389 -13.86 -2.74 -5.03
N ALA A 390 -13.45 -1.74 -5.84
CA ALA A 390 -13.81 -0.34 -5.60
C ALA A 390 -15.22 -0.06 -6.17
N LEU A 391 -16.16 0.28 -5.29
CA LEU A 391 -17.59 0.29 -5.63
C LEU A 391 -18.03 1.35 -6.64
N PRO A 392 -17.51 2.61 -6.64
CA PRO A 392 -18.09 3.65 -7.48
C PRO A 392 -18.07 3.34 -8.98
N ARG A 393 -16.92 2.92 -9.49
CA ARG A 393 -16.75 2.63 -10.92
C ARG A 393 -17.45 1.33 -11.32
N ILE A 394 -17.52 0.34 -10.42
CA ILE A 394 -18.34 -0.87 -10.59
C ILE A 394 -19.82 -0.46 -10.69
N LEU A 395 -20.32 0.37 -9.78
CA LEU A 395 -21.70 0.81 -9.82
C LEU A 395 -21.98 1.65 -11.09
N ALA A 396 -21.07 2.54 -11.48
CA ALA A 396 -21.19 3.29 -12.74
C ALA A 396 -21.35 2.35 -13.94
N ALA A 397 -20.48 1.37 -14.08
CA ALA A 397 -20.53 0.40 -15.17
C ALA A 397 -21.80 -0.48 -15.10
N LEU A 398 -22.22 -0.92 -13.92
CA LEU A 398 -23.47 -1.68 -13.75
C LEU A 398 -24.70 -0.87 -14.15
N LEU A 399 -24.80 0.39 -13.75
CA LEU A 399 -25.92 1.26 -14.13
C LEU A 399 -25.97 1.47 -15.64
N GLU A 400 -24.80 1.72 -16.26
CA GLU A 400 -24.71 2.03 -17.68
C GLU A 400 -24.93 0.79 -18.56
N ASN A 401 -24.29 -0.32 -18.23
CA ASN A 401 -24.29 -1.50 -19.09
C ASN A 401 -25.60 -2.30 -19.01
N ASN A 402 -26.38 -2.11 -17.95
CA ASN A 402 -27.64 -2.82 -17.73
C ASN A 402 -28.90 -1.99 -18.03
N GLN A 403 -28.77 -0.87 -18.76
CA GLN A 403 -29.90 -0.06 -19.19
C GLN A 403 -30.82 -0.83 -20.14
N THR A 404 -32.10 -0.74 -19.91
CA THR A 404 -33.17 -1.23 -20.80
C THR A 404 -34.22 -0.12 -20.97
N PRO A 405 -35.17 -0.24 -21.95
CA PRO A 405 -36.27 0.71 -22.07
C PRO A 405 -37.13 0.82 -20.80
N GLU A 406 -37.23 -0.27 -20.02
CA GLU A 406 -38.07 -0.36 -18.82
C GLU A 406 -37.36 0.15 -17.54
N GLY A 407 -36.01 0.15 -17.54
CA GLY A 407 -35.24 0.53 -16.36
C GLY A 407 -33.82 -0.01 -16.42
N ILE A 408 -33.18 -0.13 -15.26
CA ILE A 408 -31.84 -0.69 -15.12
C ILE A 408 -31.94 -2.06 -14.46
N ARG A 409 -31.55 -3.11 -15.18
CA ARG A 409 -31.57 -4.48 -14.68
C ARG A 409 -30.50 -4.69 -13.64
N ILE A 410 -30.79 -5.42 -12.56
CA ILE A 410 -29.83 -5.82 -11.56
C ILE A 410 -29.22 -7.17 -11.96
N PRO A 411 -27.89 -7.34 -11.93
CA PRO A 411 -27.25 -8.64 -12.11
C PRO A 411 -27.85 -9.70 -11.19
N LYS A 412 -28.09 -10.91 -11.72
CA LYS A 412 -28.78 -11.98 -10.98
C LYS A 412 -28.16 -12.26 -9.62
N VAL A 413 -26.83 -12.22 -9.53
CA VAL A 413 -26.08 -12.49 -8.30
C VAL A 413 -26.36 -11.45 -7.21
N LEU A 414 -26.75 -10.23 -7.58
CA LEU A 414 -27.05 -9.14 -6.63
C LEU A 414 -28.54 -9.08 -6.23
N VAL A 415 -29.44 -9.72 -6.97
CA VAL A 415 -30.88 -9.69 -6.66
C VAL A 415 -31.20 -10.12 -5.21
N PRO A 416 -30.62 -11.22 -4.67
CA PRO A 416 -30.86 -11.61 -3.28
C PRO A 416 -30.42 -10.55 -2.26
N TYR A 417 -29.38 -9.79 -2.55
CA TYR A 417 -28.85 -8.73 -1.68
C TYR A 417 -29.65 -7.41 -1.84
N CYS A 418 -30.08 -7.09 -3.05
CA CYS A 418 -30.84 -5.89 -3.35
C CYS A 418 -32.31 -6.01 -2.90
N GLY A 419 -32.94 -7.18 -3.12
CA GLY A 419 -34.36 -7.43 -2.90
C GLY A 419 -35.26 -6.86 -4.00
N PHE A 420 -34.69 -6.53 -5.18
CA PHE A 420 -35.38 -6.14 -6.39
C PHE A 420 -34.54 -6.51 -7.62
N GLU A 421 -35.20 -6.65 -8.78
CA GLU A 421 -34.58 -7.06 -10.04
C GLU A 421 -34.30 -5.87 -10.96
N MET A 422 -34.89 -4.71 -10.72
CA MET A 422 -34.82 -3.53 -11.59
C MET A 422 -34.85 -2.22 -10.80
N ILE A 423 -34.15 -1.22 -11.30
CA ILE A 423 -34.32 0.19 -10.93
C ILE A 423 -35.21 0.82 -12.02
N ASP A 424 -36.43 1.13 -11.67
CA ASP A 424 -37.49 1.69 -12.50
C ASP A 424 -38.01 2.99 -11.94
#